data_86277ba6727ce5095c908c0eb449fb5b
#
_entry.id   86277ba6727ce5095c908c0eb449fb5b
#
_cell.length_a   1.000
_cell.length_b   1.000
_cell.length_c   1.000
_cell.angle_alpha   90.00
_cell.angle_beta   90.00
_cell.angle_gamma   90.00
#
_symmetry.space_group_name_H-M   'P 1'
#
loop_
_entity.id
_entity.type
_entity.pdbx_description
1 polymer ?
#
loop_
_entity_poly.entity_id
_entity_poly.type
_entity_poly.pdbx_seq_one_letter_code
_entity_poly.pdbx_strand_id
1 'polypeptide(L)'
;MKTLTGTILALALLCAGHVNAVTTPAFETDFTTAAEKTVNAVVCIKSYTTRQQNPYGQGGYDPFGMFDFFFGTPQPRQQQPQQQKKKSEPVQSGLGSGVIISEDGYIVTNNHVVDGADKLEVLFNDNSTYDAKIIGTDEASDLALIKVDAKGLTPIVWGDSESVKIGEWVLAVGNPFGFNSTVTAGIVSAKARSLGQNHKGGLSIESFIQTDAALNPGNSGGALVNLKGELIGINSAIYSNTGSYAGFSFAIPTTIVQKVMNDIKQFGTVQRAVLGVSVQELDAKIAKEKDITAIKAGLLVASVSDMSTAKELGLKEGDVITAVNGVSVGSHAQLVEQINKFRPGDRITVTYYRDNKKLEKSATLRNQSGTTSITKKGDFSELGCAFMKLTPETKERLGISNGVQVKGLKAGSIRDAGVKEGFIITAVNDIPVNSSDDVEQIYNKVMKDSEDYKALILYGVYPTGKKYTYAVNLASE
;
A
#
# COMPACT_ATOMS: atom_id res chain seq x y z
N MET A 1 59.45 -42.19 60.31
CA MET A 1 58.17 -41.45 59.99
C MET A 1 58.44 -40.00 59.63
N LYS A 2 59.11 -39.72 58.53
CA LYS A 2 59.32 -38.37 58.01
C LYS A 2 59.76 -38.47 56.54
N THR A 3 58.84 -38.85 55.58
CA THR A 3 59.10 -38.72 54.15
C THR A 3 57.84 -38.97 53.29
N LEU A 4 56.65 -38.76 53.81
CA LEU A 4 55.46 -39.02 53.01
C LEU A 4 54.54 -37.79 52.81
N THR A 5 54.96 -36.60 53.30
CA THR A 5 54.16 -35.37 53.20
C THR A 5 54.60 -34.38 52.11
N GLY A 6 55.75 -34.67 51.43
CA GLY A 6 56.27 -33.75 50.42
C GLY A 6 55.77 -34.01 48.95
N THR A 7 55.26 -35.20 48.70
CA THR A 7 54.93 -35.59 47.31
C THR A 7 53.47 -35.30 46.92
N ILE A 8 52.58 -35.01 47.84
CA ILE A 8 51.17 -34.73 47.58
C ILE A 8 50.96 -33.24 47.21
N LEU A 9 51.86 -32.36 47.68
CA LEU A 9 51.74 -30.90 47.38
C LEU A 9 52.27 -30.51 46.01
N ALA A 10 53.10 -31.33 45.37
CA ALA A 10 53.66 -31.06 44.07
C ALA A 10 52.75 -31.52 42.90
N LEU A 11 51.79 -32.43 43.16
CA LEU A 11 50.90 -32.92 42.11
C LEU A 11 49.62 -32.07 41.97
N ALA A 12 49.30 -31.22 42.96
CA ALA A 12 48.14 -30.32 42.91
C ALA A 12 48.40 -29.01 42.15
N LEU A 13 49.65 -28.67 41.88
CA LEU A 13 50.01 -27.44 41.11
C LEU A 13 50.18 -27.65 39.63
N LEU A 14 50.12 -28.87 39.09
CA LEU A 14 50.27 -29.17 37.68
C LEU A 14 48.96 -29.33 36.92
N CYS A 15 47.80 -29.26 37.60
CA CYS A 15 46.47 -29.29 36.99
C CYS A 15 45.83 -27.91 36.88
N ALA A 16 46.53 -26.81 37.09
CA ALA A 16 46.14 -25.50 36.63
C ALA A 16 46.37 -25.39 35.09
N GLY A 17 45.81 -26.38 34.38
CA GLY A 17 45.76 -26.33 32.92
C GLY A 17 45.01 -25.09 32.52
N HIS A 18 45.59 -24.35 31.62
CA HIS A 18 45.09 -23.17 30.93
C HIS A 18 43.64 -23.41 30.53
N VAL A 19 42.67 -22.92 31.31
CA VAL A 19 41.35 -22.64 30.82
C VAL A 19 41.56 -21.47 29.86
N ASN A 20 41.88 -21.77 28.62
CA ASN A 20 41.66 -20.82 27.54
C ASN A 20 40.15 -20.56 27.59
N ALA A 21 39.76 -19.47 28.23
CA ALA A 21 38.47 -18.88 28.03
C ALA A 21 38.40 -18.67 26.51
N VAL A 22 37.68 -19.55 25.83
CA VAL A 22 37.17 -19.28 24.49
C VAL A 22 36.29 -18.08 24.69
N THR A 23 36.86 -16.89 24.56
CA THR A 23 36.07 -15.68 24.34
C THR A 23 35.40 -15.90 22.99
N THR A 24 34.22 -16.50 23.00
CA THR A 24 33.30 -16.31 21.89
C THR A 24 33.25 -14.80 21.71
N PRO A 25 33.60 -14.26 20.52
CA PRO A 25 33.41 -12.85 20.28
C PRO A 25 31.94 -12.59 20.63
N ALA A 26 31.72 -11.77 21.67
CA ALA A 26 30.39 -11.24 21.89
C ALA A 26 30.02 -10.55 20.58
N PHE A 27 29.07 -11.11 19.83
CA PHE A 27 28.49 -10.41 18.71
C PHE A 27 27.73 -9.24 19.33
N GLU A 28 28.43 -8.14 19.58
CA GLU A 28 27.79 -6.86 19.87
C GLU A 28 27.07 -6.44 18.61
N THR A 29 25.73 -6.67 18.61
CA THR A 29 24.90 -6.16 17.52
C THR A 29 24.78 -4.66 17.72
N ASP A 30 25.54 -3.90 16.95
CA ASP A 30 25.50 -2.44 16.97
C ASP A 30 24.48 -1.93 15.94
N PHE A 31 23.48 -1.23 16.44
CA PHE A 31 22.41 -0.62 15.63
C PHE A 31 22.73 0.81 15.20
N THR A 32 23.77 1.44 15.75
CA THR A 32 24.07 2.88 15.57
C THR A 32 24.30 3.22 14.11
N THR A 33 25.11 2.44 13.41
CA THR A 33 25.41 2.67 11.98
C THR A 33 24.15 2.61 11.11
N ALA A 34 23.24 1.66 11.36
CA ALA A 34 22.00 1.56 10.61
C ALA A 34 21.06 2.72 10.93
N ALA A 35 20.95 3.11 12.22
CA ALA A 35 20.16 4.24 12.66
C ALA A 35 20.66 5.57 12.05
N GLU A 36 21.97 5.87 12.13
CA GLU A 36 22.57 7.09 11.58
C GLU A 36 22.30 7.25 10.07
N LYS A 37 22.38 6.16 9.30
CA LYS A 37 22.09 6.18 7.87
C LYS A 37 20.62 6.41 7.55
N THR A 38 19.72 6.09 8.47
CA THR A 38 18.27 6.04 8.20
C THR A 38 17.54 7.27 8.73
N VAL A 39 17.89 7.78 9.92
CA VAL A 39 17.12 8.82 10.60
C VAL A 39 16.92 10.07 9.74
N ASN A 40 17.93 10.49 8.97
CA ASN A 40 17.83 11.68 8.11
C ASN A 40 17.03 11.46 6.83
N ALA A 41 16.73 10.21 6.47
CA ALA A 41 15.87 9.86 5.35
C ALA A 41 14.40 9.70 5.77
N VAL A 42 14.07 9.81 7.07
CA VAL A 42 12.70 9.68 7.61
C VAL A 42 12.22 11.04 8.10
N VAL A 43 11.04 11.44 7.65
CA VAL A 43 10.41 12.75 7.92
C VAL A 43 9.09 12.58 8.63
N CYS A 44 8.63 13.67 9.30
CA CYS A 44 7.29 13.76 9.86
C CYS A 44 6.33 14.34 8.80
N ILE A 45 5.13 13.77 8.69
CA ILE A 45 4.07 14.25 7.80
C ILE A 45 2.88 14.66 8.66
N LYS A 46 2.43 15.91 8.49
CA LYS A 46 1.21 16.45 9.10
C LYS A 46 0.17 16.69 8.02
N SER A 47 -1.01 16.13 8.23
CA SER A 47 -2.16 16.27 7.35
C SER A 47 -3.16 17.25 7.95
N TYR A 48 -3.75 18.12 7.13
CA TYR A 48 -4.70 19.13 7.55
C TYR A 48 -5.97 19.04 6.69
N THR A 49 -7.14 19.26 7.32
CA THR A 49 -8.44 19.35 6.63
C THR A 49 -9.18 20.63 7.00
N THR A 50 -9.87 21.22 6.03
CA THR A 50 -10.76 22.37 6.21
C THR A 50 -12.21 21.95 6.49
N ARG A 51 -12.52 20.65 6.37
CA ARG A 51 -13.87 20.13 6.63
C ARG A 51 -14.11 20.02 8.13
N GLN A 52 -15.14 20.72 8.63
CA GLN A 52 -15.68 20.43 9.96
C GLN A 52 -16.24 19.00 9.93
N GLN A 53 -15.61 18.11 10.67
CA GLN A 53 -16.19 16.80 10.96
C GLN A 53 -17.52 17.04 11.67
N ASN A 54 -18.63 16.61 11.06
CA ASN A 54 -19.94 16.60 11.72
C ASN A 54 -19.90 15.54 12.84
N PRO A 55 -20.05 15.91 14.13
CA PRO A 55 -19.97 14.95 15.23
C PRO A 55 -21.15 13.97 15.29
N TYR A 56 -22.05 13.98 14.30
CA TYR A 56 -23.26 13.16 14.21
C TYR A 56 -23.33 12.29 12.94
N GLY A 57 -22.20 11.98 12.30
CA GLY A 57 -22.13 10.99 11.23
C GLY A 57 -22.16 9.58 11.81
N GLN A 58 -23.22 8.85 11.58
CA GLN A 58 -23.43 7.46 11.96
C GLN A 58 -22.37 6.56 11.28
N GLY A 59 -21.55 5.85 12.10
CA GLY A 59 -21.03 4.51 11.78
C GLY A 59 -20.03 4.36 10.62
N GLY A 60 -19.21 5.37 10.28
CA GLY A 60 -18.03 5.16 9.43
C GLY A 60 -16.86 4.68 10.28
N TYR A 61 -16.15 3.65 9.82
CA TYR A 61 -14.87 3.23 10.37
C TYR A 61 -13.91 4.43 10.29
N ASP A 62 -13.63 5.06 11.45
CA ASP A 62 -12.70 6.17 11.60
C ASP A 62 -11.30 5.56 11.83
N PRO A 63 -10.40 5.54 10.84
CA PRO A 63 -9.03 5.07 11.03
C PRO A 63 -8.25 5.97 12.00
N PHE A 64 -8.77 7.18 12.29
CA PHE A 64 -8.21 8.14 13.24
C PHE A 64 -8.87 8.15 14.62
N GLY A 65 -9.94 7.40 14.86
CA GLY A 65 -10.47 7.16 16.21
C GLY A 65 -9.42 6.65 17.18
N MET A 66 -8.35 6.06 16.64
CA MET A 66 -7.15 5.71 17.37
C MET A 66 -6.36 6.95 17.83
N PHE A 67 -6.37 8.05 17.06
CA PHE A 67 -5.72 9.31 17.45
C PHE A 67 -6.47 9.99 18.60
N ASP A 68 -7.78 10.08 18.53
CA ASP A 68 -8.63 10.62 19.61
C ASP A 68 -8.57 9.75 20.89
N PHE A 69 -8.41 8.44 20.74
CA PHE A 69 -8.24 7.53 21.85
C PHE A 69 -6.89 7.73 22.58
N PHE A 70 -5.81 8.06 21.87
CA PHE A 70 -4.47 8.23 22.44
C PHE A 70 -4.15 9.66 22.88
N PHE A 71 -4.75 10.67 22.27
CA PHE A 71 -4.41 12.08 22.48
C PHE A 71 -5.59 12.95 22.90
N GLY A 72 -6.79 12.38 22.95
CA GLY A 72 -8.01 13.06 23.38
C GLY A 72 -7.95 13.49 24.84
N THR A 73 -7.65 14.75 25.09
CA THR A 73 -7.92 15.37 26.38
C THR A 73 -9.43 15.50 26.57
N PRO A 74 -10.02 15.05 27.68
CA PRO A 74 -11.43 15.29 27.97
C PRO A 74 -11.64 16.76 28.27
N GLN A 75 -12.03 17.55 27.28
CA GLN A 75 -12.51 18.90 27.52
C GLN A 75 -14.02 18.86 27.83
N PRO A 76 -14.45 19.51 28.94
CA PRO A 76 -15.87 19.66 29.22
C PRO A 76 -16.53 20.56 28.19
N ARG A 77 -17.60 20.06 27.57
CA ARG A 77 -18.42 20.79 26.59
C ARG A 77 -19.00 22.06 27.21
N GLN A 78 -18.48 23.22 26.83
CA GLN A 78 -19.22 24.46 26.93
C GLN A 78 -19.91 24.75 25.61
N GLN A 79 -21.25 24.84 25.69
CA GLN A 79 -22.09 25.29 24.60
C GLN A 79 -21.79 26.76 24.29
N GLN A 80 -21.26 27.07 23.11
CA GLN A 80 -21.18 28.42 22.59
C GLN A 80 -22.15 28.65 21.44
N PRO A 81 -22.75 29.87 21.34
CA PRO A 81 -23.77 30.18 20.36
C PRO A 81 -23.18 30.36 18.95
N GLN A 82 -24.01 30.03 17.97
CA GLN A 82 -23.76 30.19 16.52
C GLN A 82 -23.19 31.59 16.19
N GLN A 83 -21.99 31.62 15.66
CA GLN A 83 -21.43 32.79 14.98
C GLN A 83 -20.97 32.42 13.56
N GLN A 84 -21.37 33.30 12.66
CA GLN A 84 -21.11 33.51 11.25
C GLN A 84 -19.92 32.77 10.60
N LYS A 85 -20.16 32.26 9.36
CA LYS A 85 -19.21 31.69 8.40
C LYS A 85 -17.93 32.50 8.22
N LYS A 86 -16.91 32.29 9.06
CA LYS A 86 -15.52 32.56 8.73
C LYS A 86 -14.99 31.36 7.96
N LYS A 87 -14.16 31.56 6.91
CA LYS A 87 -13.36 30.51 6.30
C LYS A 87 -12.67 29.75 7.45
N SER A 88 -13.01 28.49 7.63
CA SER A 88 -12.39 27.65 8.66
C SER A 88 -10.90 27.48 8.31
N GLU A 89 -10.03 27.82 9.23
CA GLU A 89 -8.61 27.53 9.10
C GLU A 89 -8.43 25.99 9.07
N PRO A 90 -7.44 25.49 8.28
CA PRO A 90 -7.15 24.06 8.26
C PRO A 90 -6.80 23.55 9.66
N VAL A 91 -7.44 22.47 10.08
CA VAL A 91 -7.17 21.80 11.36
C VAL A 91 -6.33 20.54 11.07
N GLN A 92 -5.32 20.28 11.90
CA GLN A 92 -4.53 19.06 11.77
C GLN A 92 -5.44 17.85 11.96
N SER A 93 -5.52 17.00 10.94
CA SER A 93 -6.36 15.80 10.89
C SER A 93 -5.57 14.51 10.98
N GLY A 94 -4.25 14.55 10.77
CA GLY A 94 -3.41 13.36 10.80
C GLY A 94 -1.94 13.66 11.09
N LEU A 95 -1.23 12.62 11.51
CA LEU A 95 0.20 12.62 11.78
C LEU A 95 0.78 11.25 11.42
N GLY A 96 1.89 11.27 10.70
CA GLY A 96 2.61 10.06 10.32
C GLY A 96 4.05 10.35 9.94
N SER A 97 4.71 9.36 9.40
CA SER A 97 6.07 9.45 8.90
C SER A 97 6.11 9.26 7.39
N GLY A 98 7.23 9.61 6.78
CA GLY A 98 7.52 9.34 5.38
C GLY A 98 8.99 9.03 5.18
N VAL A 99 9.32 8.37 4.08
CA VAL A 99 10.69 8.00 3.72
C VAL A 99 11.08 8.70 2.43
N ILE A 100 12.17 9.46 2.45
CA ILE A 100 12.74 10.15 1.28
C ILE A 100 13.30 9.09 0.33
N ILE A 101 12.82 9.04 -0.91
CA ILE A 101 13.24 8.05 -1.92
C ILE A 101 13.97 8.66 -3.11
N SER A 102 14.11 9.99 -3.15
CA SER A 102 14.88 10.67 -4.21
C SER A 102 15.44 12.01 -3.74
N GLU A 103 16.57 12.43 -4.32
CA GLU A 103 17.24 13.69 -4.04
C GLU A 103 16.40 14.94 -4.39
N ASP A 104 15.44 14.79 -5.31
CA ASP A 104 14.55 15.86 -5.76
C ASP A 104 13.25 15.96 -4.95
N GLY A 105 13.08 15.17 -3.88
CA GLY A 105 12.01 15.35 -2.89
C GLY A 105 10.79 14.44 -3.05
N TYR A 106 10.90 13.30 -3.73
CA TYR A 106 9.86 12.27 -3.63
C TYR A 106 9.96 11.54 -2.29
N ILE A 107 8.82 11.38 -1.64
CA ILE A 107 8.67 10.74 -0.33
C ILE A 107 7.56 9.70 -0.43
N VAL A 108 7.81 8.49 0.07
CA VAL A 108 6.81 7.44 0.24
C VAL A 108 6.26 7.48 1.66
N THR A 109 4.95 7.27 1.79
CA THR A 109 4.25 7.14 3.07
C THR A 109 3.07 6.18 2.93
N ASN A 110 2.27 6.00 3.99
CA ASN A 110 1.01 5.27 3.87
C ASN A 110 -0.11 6.14 3.30
N ASN A 111 -1.05 5.49 2.61
CA ASN A 111 -2.24 6.17 2.10
C ASN A 111 -3.07 6.76 3.24
N HIS A 112 -3.30 6.01 4.32
CA HIS A 112 -4.10 6.49 5.46
C HIS A 112 -3.50 7.72 6.16
N VAL A 113 -2.20 8.02 6.00
CA VAL A 113 -1.56 9.23 6.54
C VAL A 113 -1.98 10.49 5.78
N VAL A 114 -2.27 10.37 4.48
CA VAL A 114 -2.56 11.52 3.59
C VAL A 114 -3.99 11.53 3.07
N ASP A 115 -4.78 10.50 3.34
CA ASP A 115 -6.15 10.38 2.83
C ASP A 115 -7.05 11.50 3.39
N GLY A 116 -7.81 12.13 2.49
CA GLY A 116 -8.71 13.24 2.84
C GLY A 116 -8.04 14.54 3.25
N ALA A 117 -6.71 14.66 3.14
CA ALA A 117 -5.99 15.89 3.46
C ALA A 117 -6.16 16.96 2.37
N ASP A 118 -6.53 18.18 2.78
CA ASP A 118 -6.53 19.36 1.91
C ASP A 118 -5.15 20.01 1.79
N LYS A 119 -4.30 19.84 2.83
CA LYS A 119 -2.92 20.33 2.88
C LYS A 119 -2.05 19.29 3.58
N LEU A 120 -0.82 19.12 3.08
CA LEU A 120 0.24 18.35 3.71
C LEU A 120 1.44 19.22 4.03
N GLU A 121 2.01 19.01 5.20
CA GLU A 121 3.24 19.64 5.65
C GLU A 121 4.24 18.56 6.05
N VAL A 122 5.45 18.65 5.53
CA VAL A 122 6.55 17.71 5.82
C VAL A 122 7.61 18.42 6.63
N LEU A 123 7.88 17.92 7.83
CA LEU A 123 8.90 18.43 8.74
C LEU A 123 10.10 17.48 8.73
N PHE A 124 11.26 18.03 8.42
CA PHE A 124 12.55 17.33 8.38
C PHE A 124 13.26 17.36 9.73
N ASN A 125 14.27 16.53 9.93
CA ASN A 125 15.03 16.47 11.18
C ASN A 125 15.88 17.71 11.46
N ASP A 126 16.16 18.54 10.46
CA ASP A 126 16.80 19.84 10.60
C ASP A 126 15.83 20.96 10.96
N ASN A 127 14.59 20.65 11.28
CA ASN A 127 13.45 21.52 11.53
C ASN A 127 12.98 22.36 10.31
N SER A 128 13.49 22.08 9.12
CA SER A 128 12.93 22.68 7.91
C SER A 128 11.55 22.06 7.59
N THR A 129 10.65 22.90 7.09
CA THR A 129 9.26 22.52 6.80
C THR A 129 8.94 22.85 5.35
N TYR A 130 8.29 21.94 4.67
CA TYR A 130 7.87 22.09 3.28
C TYR A 130 6.41 21.67 3.11
N ASP A 131 5.67 22.45 2.30
CA ASP A 131 4.39 21.98 1.79
C ASP A 131 4.61 20.84 0.79
N ALA A 132 3.78 19.79 0.87
CA ALA A 132 3.86 18.65 -0.02
C ALA A 132 2.63 18.51 -0.90
N LYS A 133 2.85 17.95 -2.10
CA LYS A 133 1.79 17.60 -3.05
C LYS A 133 1.64 16.09 -3.12
N ILE A 134 0.41 15.59 -3.10
CA ILE A 134 0.11 14.18 -3.37
C ILE A 134 0.28 13.95 -4.88
N ILE A 135 1.20 13.06 -5.26
CA ILE A 135 1.42 12.64 -6.64
C ILE A 135 0.43 11.53 -7.00
N GLY A 136 0.20 10.62 -6.07
CA GLY A 136 -0.79 9.57 -6.19
C GLY A 136 -0.84 8.71 -4.95
N THR A 137 -1.95 8.02 -4.80
CA THR A 137 -2.24 7.12 -3.68
C THR A 137 -2.69 5.77 -4.18
N ASP A 138 -2.55 4.77 -3.33
CA ASP A 138 -3.01 3.42 -3.57
C ASP A 138 -3.59 2.82 -2.28
N GLU A 139 -4.91 2.84 -2.17
CA GLU A 139 -5.63 2.35 -1.00
C GLU A 139 -5.41 0.84 -0.78
N ALA A 140 -5.33 0.06 -1.85
CA ALA A 140 -5.21 -1.40 -1.77
C ALA A 140 -3.87 -1.89 -1.21
N SER A 141 -2.79 -1.13 -1.36
CA SER A 141 -1.49 -1.39 -0.73
C SER A 141 -1.20 -0.48 0.46
N ASP A 142 -2.10 0.44 0.79
CA ASP A 142 -1.91 1.48 1.81
C ASP A 142 -0.63 2.29 1.59
N LEU A 143 -0.35 2.69 0.35
CA LEU A 143 0.82 3.49 -0.01
C LEU A 143 0.43 4.81 -0.68
N ALA A 144 1.26 5.84 -0.46
CA ALA A 144 1.15 7.14 -1.12
C ALA A 144 2.52 7.66 -1.53
N LEU A 145 2.58 8.34 -2.67
CA LEU A 145 3.72 9.09 -3.15
C LEU A 145 3.42 10.58 -3.04
N ILE A 146 4.23 11.30 -2.26
CA ILE A 146 4.15 12.74 -2.13
C ILE A 146 5.43 13.41 -2.64
N LYS A 147 5.37 14.71 -2.89
CA LYS A 147 6.49 15.49 -3.43
C LYS A 147 6.61 16.81 -2.69
N VAL A 148 7.80 17.11 -2.20
CA VAL A 148 8.20 18.42 -1.68
C VAL A 148 9.08 19.15 -2.69
N ASP A 149 9.08 20.48 -2.67
CA ASP A 149 9.99 21.31 -3.49
C ASP A 149 11.30 21.56 -2.71
N ALA A 150 12.07 20.48 -2.54
CA ALA A 150 13.39 20.50 -1.93
C ALA A 150 14.39 19.77 -2.84
N LYS A 151 15.66 20.12 -2.75
CA LYS A 151 16.75 19.56 -3.55
C LYS A 151 17.94 19.15 -2.66
N GLY A 152 18.74 18.20 -3.15
CA GLY A 152 19.93 17.76 -2.44
C GLY A 152 19.61 16.94 -1.20
N LEU A 153 18.43 16.33 -1.16
CA LEU A 153 18.03 15.44 -0.08
C LEU A 153 18.83 14.13 -0.14
N THR A 154 19.02 13.49 1.01
CA THR A 154 19.66 12.17 1.09
C THR A 154 18.58 11.09 1.08
N PRO A 155 18.38 10.38 -0.04
CA PRO A 155 17.38 9.32 -0.11
C PRO A 155 17.86 8.08 0.65
N ILE A 156 16.90 7.27 1.13
CA ILE A 156 17.17 5.97 1.71
C ILE A 156 17.78 5.04 0.67
N VAL A 157 18.66 4.15 1.12
CA VAL A 157 19.17 3.06 0.28
C VAL A 157 18.14 1.94 0.23
N TRP A 158 17.76 1.51 -0.98
CA TRP A 158 16.83 0.39 -1.16
C TRP A 158 17.49 -0.95 -0.84
N GLY A 159 16.86 -1.74 0.01
CA GLY A 159 17.19 -3.14 0.28
C GLY A 159 16.24 -4.09 -0.45
N ASP A 160 16.60 -5.36 -0.47
CA ASP A 160 15.81 -6.43 -1.06
C ASP A 160 15.01 -7.17 0.02
N SER A 161 13.72 -6.91 0.11
CA SER A 161 12.81 -7.55 1.07
C SER A 161 12.60 -9.05 0.81
N GLU A 162 12.93 -9.56 -0.40
CA GLU A 162 12.80 -10.99 -0.68
C GLU A 162 13.92 -11.80 -0.06
N SER A 163 15.14 -11.25 -0.05
CA SER A 163 16.32 -11.91 0.51
C SER A 163 16.29 -11.97 2.05
N VAL A 164 15.49 -11.13 2.69
CA VAL A 164 15.35 -11.06 4.16
C VAL A 164 14.81 -12.38 4.73
N LYS A 165 15.43 -12.85 5.81
CA LYS A 165 15.08 -14.12 6.49
C LYS A 165 14.41 -13.86 7.84
N ILE A 166 13.55 -14.76 8.25
CA ILE A 166 12.99 -14.80 9.60
C ILE A 166 14.13 -14.92 10.60
N GLY A 167 14.11 -14.10 11.65
CA GLY A 167 15.15 -14.01 12.68
C GLY A 167 16.23 -12.95 12.40
N GLU A 168 16.25 -12.32 11.23
CA GLU A 168 17.17 -11.20 10.96
C GLU A 168 16.77 -9.95 11.75
N TRP A 169 17.77 -9.25 12.31
CA TRP A 169 17.58 -7.99 12.99
C TRP A 169 17.12 -6.90 12.05
N VAL A 170 16.17 -6.10 12.52
CA VAL A 170 15.63 -4.95 11.80
C VAL A 170 15.42 -3.76 12.73
N LEU A 171 15.44 -2.56 12.17
CA LEU A 171 15.09 -1.33 12.87
C LEU A 171 13.84 -0.73 12.22
N ALA A 172 12.87 -0.36 13.06
CA ALA A 172 11.75 0.46 12.64
C ALA A 172 12.04 1.91 13.02
N VAL A 173 11.99 2.80 12.01
CA VAL A 173 12.32 4.22 12.15
C VAL A 173 11.12 5.04 11.74
N GLY A 174 10.70 5.97 12.59
CA GLY A 174 9.64 6.93 12.33
C GLY A 174 9.96 8.29 12.95
N ASN A 175 9.17 9.31 12.59
CA ASN A 175 9.26 10.64 13.17
C ASN A 175 7.88 11.10 13.68
N PRO A 176 7.38 10.51 14.79
CA PRO A 176 5.99 10.63 15.22
C PRO A 176 5.59 12.03 15.71
N PHE A 177 6.54 12.87 16.11
CA PHE A 177 6.23 14.16 16.72
C PHE A 177 6.96 15.34 16.08
N GLY A 178 7.77 15.08 15.04
CA GLY A 178 8.54 16.12 14.37
C GLY A 178 9.69 16.71 15.21
N PHE A 179 10.05 16.08 16.32
CA PHE A 179 11.19 16.54 17.13
C PHE A 179 12.49 15.85 16.73
N ASN A 180 12.48 14.53 16.68
CA ASN A 180 13.59 13.68 16.21
C ASN A 180 13.04 12.32 15.82
N SER A 181 13.71 11.66 14.90
CA SER A 181 13.37 10.29 14.50
C SER A 181 13.46 9.33 15.70
N THR A 182 12.46 8.49 15.85
CA THR A 182 12.42 7.41 16.85
C THR A 182 12.86 6.12 16.18
N VAL A 183 13.74 5.37 16.82
CA VAL A 183 14.27 4.09 16.35
C VAL A 183 13.92 3.01 17.35
N THR A 184 13.33 1.90 16.88
CA THR A 184 13.11 0.69 17.66
C THR A 184 13.74 -0.50 16.96
N ALA A 185 14.21 -1.50 17.72
CA ALA A 185 14.83 -2.69 17.17
C ALA A 185 13.99 -3.94 17.44
N GLY A 186 14.05 -4.89 16.55
CA GLY A 186 13.43 -6.20 16.64
C GLY A 186 13.94 -7.13 15.57
N ILE A 187 13.24 -8.22 15.32
CA ILE A 187 13.57 -9.19 14.26
C ILE A 187 12.46 -9.32 13.25
N VAL A 188 12.76 -9.88 12.10
CA VAL A 188 11.73 -10.38 11.18
C VAL A 188 11.06 -11.60 11.83
N SER A 189 9.83 -11.44 12.30
CA SER A 189 9.08 -12.52 12.96
C SER A 189 8.39 -13.45 11.96
N ALA A 190 7.92 -12.91 10.83
CA ALA A 190 7.31 -13.66 9.73
C ALA A 190 7.35 -12.85 8.43
N LYS A 191 7.07 -13.54 7.31
CA LYS A 191 6.91 -12.94 5.96
C LYS A 191 5.58 -13.37 5.38
N ALA A 192 5.08 -12.60 4.41
CA ALA A 192 3.82 -12.86 3.71
C ALA A 192 2.63 -13.05 4.66
N ARG A 193 2.50 -12.16 5.64
CA ARG A 193 1.37 -12.16 6.57
C ARG A 193 0.21 -11.37 5.98
N SER A 194 -0.99 -11.96 6.05
CA SER A 194 -2.26 -11.28 5.85
C SER A 194 -2.93 -11.01 7.19
N LEU A 195 -3.54 -9.85 7.35
CA LEU A 195 -4.30 -9.48 8.54
C LEU A 195 -5.79 -9.86 8.41
N GLY A 196 -6.19 -10.35 7.22
CA GLY A 196 -7.58 -10.72 6.94
C GLY A 196 -8.54 -9.53 6.97
N GLN A 197 -8.01 -8.32 6.85
CA GLN A 197 -8.84 -7.12 6.75
C GLN A 197 -9.43 -7.07 5.34
N ASN A 198 -10.62 -7.62 5.18
CA ASN A 198 -11.40 -7.47 3.95
C ASN A 198 -11.74 -5.99 3.78
N HIS A 199 -10.87 -5.22 3.12
CA HIS A 199 -11.28 -3.93 2.60
C HIS A 199 -12.42 -4.18 1.61
N LYS A 200 -13.53 -3.48 1.81
CA LYS A 200 -14.69 -3.52 0.93
C LYS A 200 -14.22 -3.18 -0.50
N GLY A 201 -14.05 -4.21 -1.34
CA GLY A 201 -13.56 -4.01 -2.71
C GLY A 201 -12.59 -5.07 -3.26
N GLY A 202 -12.15 -6.05 -2.45
CA GLY A 202 -11.57 -7.32 -2.93
C GLY A 202 -10.13 -7.32 -3.44
N LEU A 203 -9.39 -6.20 -3.44
CA LEU A 203 -8.03 -6.12 -3.97
C LEU A 203 -6.99 -5.64 -2.94
N SER A 204 -7.19 -5.92 -1.65
CA SER A 204 -6.16 -5.63 -0.65
C SER A 204 -4.90 -6.46 -0.91
N ILE A 205 -3.75 -5.78 -0.99
CA ILE A 205 -2.45 -6.43 -1.15
C ILE A 205 -1.87 -6.65 0.25
N GLU A 206 -2.33 -7.69 0.91
CA GLU A 206 -1.82 -8.06 2.23
C GLU A 206 -0.73 -9.11 2.09
N SER A 207 0.52 -8.66 2.03
CA SER A 207 1.71 -9.51 2.18
C SER A 207 2.73 -8.73 3.00
N PHE A 208 2.57 -8.75 4.32
CA PHE A 208 3.40 -7.95 5.22
C PHE A 208 4.63 -8.71 5.71
N ILE A 209 5.71 -7.96 5.96
CA ILE A 209 6.77 -8.37 6.88
C ILE A 209 6.25 -8.12 8.29
N GLN A 210 6.19 -9.16 9.11
CA GLN A 210 5.90 -9.05 10.53
C GLN A 210 7.20 -8.88 11.32
N THR A 211 7.22 -7.95 12.28
CA THR A 211 8.35 -7.72 13.19
C THR A 211 7.85 -7.47 14.61
N ASP A 212 8.70 -7.71 15.58
CA ASP A 212 8.51 -7.29 16.97
C ASP A 212 9.22 -5.98 17.30
N ALA A 213 9.82 -5.30 16.32
CA ALA A 213 10.22 -3.89 16.48
C ALA A 213 8.98 -3.05 16.79
N ALA A 214 9.01 -2.31 17.90
CA ALA A 214 7.82 -1.62 18.41
C ALA A 214 7.40 -0.48 17.47
N LEU A 215 6.18 -0.54 16.97
CA LEU A 215 5.52 0.57 16.26
C LEU A 215 4.49 1.22 17.20
N ASN A 216 4.43 2.54 17.13
CA ASN A 216 3.46 3.37 17.82
C ASN A 216 2.81 4.35 16.84
N PRO A 217 1.65 4.95 17.17
CA PRO A 217 1.03 5.98 16.35
C PRO A 217 2.04 7.06 15.95
N GLY A 218 2.07 7.40 14.66
CA GLY A 218 3.03 8.31 14.05
C GLY A 218 4.24 7.64 13.38
N ASN A 219 4.54 6.36 13.66
CA ASN A 219 5.58 5.62 12.93
C ASN A 219 5.08 5.07 11.58
N SER A 220 3.76 5.05 11.35
CA SER A 220 3.16 4.67 10.06
C SER A 220 3.73 5.52 8.92
N GLY A 221 4.11 4.89 7.81
CA GLY A 221 4.80 5.52 6.69
C GLY A 221 6.31 5.65 6.85
N GLY A 222 6.87 5.34 8.03
CA GLY A 222 8.31 5.31 8.29
C GLY A 222 9.00 4.06 7.74
N ALA A 223 10.30 3.97 7.96
CA ALA A 223 11.14 2.92 7.40
C ALA A 223 11.24 1.69 8.30
N LEU A 224 11.20 0.50 7.70
CA LEU A 224 11.77 -0.73 8.26
C LEU A 224 13.07 -1.01 7.52
N VAL A 225 14.21 -1.09 8.25
CA VAL A 225 15.53 -1.26 7.64
C VAL A 225 16.27 -2.47 8.23
N ASN A 226 17.21 -3.01 7.45
CA ASN A 226 18.15 -4.02 7.93
C ASN A 226 19.35 -3.36 8.68
N LEU A 227 20.28 -4.16 9.19
CA LEU A 227 21.47 -3.67 9.92
C LEU A 227 22.43 -2.85 9.07
N LYS A 228 22.29 -2.83 7.75
CA LYS A 228 23.08 -1.96 6.86
C LYS A 228 22.46 -0.58 6.68
N GLY A 229 21.24 -0.36 7.21
CA GLY A 229 20.42 0.84 6.98
C GLY A 229 19.71 0.83 5.62
N GLU A 230 19.56 -0.34 4.99
CA GLU A 230 18.85 -0.51 3.73
C GLU A 230 17.34 -0.72 4.00
N LEU A 231 16.49 0.00 3.27
CA LEU A 231 15.04 -0.08 3.39
C LEU A 231 14.54 -1.46 2.93
N ILE A 232 13.87 -2.20 3.80
CA ILE A 232 13.25 -3.49 3.49
C ILE A 232 11.72 -3.44 3.54
N GLY A 233 11.15 -2.37 4.11
CA GLY A 233 9.69 -2.17 4.15
C GLY A 233 9.29 -0.78 4.61
N ILE A 234 8.01 -0.46 4.42
CA ILE A 234 7.35 0.74 4.96
C ILE A 234 6.45 0.31 6.11
N ASN A 235 6.68 0.85 7.30
CA ASN A 235 5.88 0.60 8.48
C ASN A 235 4.42 1.01 8.22
N SER A 236 3.44 0.14 8.49
CA SER A 236 2.04 0.41 8.17
C SER A 236 1.14 0.26 9.39
N ALA A 237 1.11 -0.90 10.03
CA ALA A 237 0.10 -1.22 11.02
C ALA A 237 0.67 -1.99 12.22
N ILE A 238 -0.11 -1.99 13.32
CA ILE A 238 0.04 -2.92 14.43
C ILE A 238 -1.22 -3.79 14.50
N TYR A 239 -1.07 -5.05 14.90
CA TYR A 239 -2.22 -5.86 15.32
C TYR A 239 -2.37 -5.73 16.82
N SER A 240 -3.45 -5.10 17.26
CA SER A 240 -3.68 -4.85 18.68
C SER A 240 -5.19 -4.80 18.98
N ASN A 241 -5.59 -5.43 20.06
CA ASN A 241 -6.96 -5.35 20.56
C ASN A 241 -7.21 -4.08 21.40
N THR A 242 -6.14 -3.39 21.80
CA THR A 242 -6.19 -2.21 22.68
C THR A 242 -5.72 -0.93 21.98
N GLY A 243 -5.26 -1.04 20.73
CA GLY A 243 -4.61 0.06 19.99
C GLY A 243 -3.15 0.29 20.37
N SER A 244 -2.63 -0.35 21.42
CA SER A 244 -1.23 -0.25 21.83
C SER A 244 -0.41 -1.40 21.29
N TYR A 245 0.90 -1.20 21.09
CA TYR A 245 1.85 -2.23 20.68
C TYR A 245 1.73 -3.49 21.56
N ALA A 246 1.57 -4.64 20.92
CA ALA A 246 1.39 -5.96 21.54
C ALA A 246 2.37 -7.03 21.02
N GLY A 247 3.51 -6.62 20.44
CA GLY A 247 4.49 -7.53 19.85
C GLY A 247 4.26 -7.86 18.37
N PHE A 248 3.28 -7.24 17.73
CA PHE A 248 2.95 -7.50 16.34
C PHE A 248 2.91 -6.19 15.55
N SER A 249 3.97 -5.95 14.79
CA SER A 249 4.11 -4.83 13.87
C SER A 249 4.21 -5.35 12.45
N PHE A 250 3.75 -4.56 11.48
CA PHE A 250 3.68 -4.96 10.08
C PHE A 250 4.22 -3.86 9.18
N ALA A 251 5.01 -4.28 8.19
CA ALA A 251 5.57 -3.39 7.18
C ALA A 251 5.30 -3.93 5.77
N ILE A 252 5.05 -3.03 4.83
CA ILE A 252 4.85 -3.32 3.41
C ILE A 252 6.22 -3.57 2.78
N PRO A 253 6.49 -4.74 2.17
CA PRO A 253 7.79 -5.08 1.59
C PRO A 253 8.24 -4.11 0.49
N THR A 254 9.55 -3.85 0.40
CA THR A 254 10.11 -2.94 -0.63
C THR A 254 9.82 -3.37 -2.06
N THR A 255 9.67 -4.66 -2.35
CA THR A 255 9.26 -5.15 -3.67
C THR A 255 7.92 -4.59 -4.10
N ILE A 256 6.94 -4.52 -3.20
CA ILE A 256 5.63 -3.91 -3.43
C ILE A 256 5.79 -2.39 -3.51
N VAL A 257 6.51 -1.78 -2.54
CA VAL A 257 6.70 -0.32 -2.47
C VAL A 257 7.31 0.22 -3.76
N GLN A 258 8.41 -0.35 -4.23
CA GLN A 258 9.11 0.10 -5.45
C GLN A 258 8.20 0.04 -6.67
N LYS A 259 7.47 -1.06 -6.83
CA LYS A 259 6.54 -1.23 -7.96
C LYS A 259 5.43 -0.19 -7.91
N VAL A 260 4.80 0.01 -6.77
CA VAL A 260 3.72 1.00 -6.59
C VAL A 260 4.23 2.43 -6.84
N MET A 261 5.38 2.80 -6.27
CA MET A 261 5.98 4.14 -6.47
C MET A 261 6.34 4.39 -7.93
N ASN A 262 6.92 3.39 -8.61
CA ASN A 262 7.27 3.50 -10.03
C ASN A 262 6.01 3.62 -10.91
N ASP A 263 4.96 2.87 -10.61
CA ASP A 263 3.70 2.95 -11.34
C ASP A 263 3.03 4.32 -11.17
N ILE A 264 2.92 4.80 -9.94
CA ILE A 264 2.35 6.12 -9.65
C ILE A 264 3.15 7.21 -10.36
N LYS A 265 4.49 7.16 -10.32
CA LYS A 265 5.36 8.14 -10.97
C LYS A 265 5.22 8.12 -12.50
N GLN A 266 5.09 6.94 -13.10
CA GLN A 266 5.07 6.76 -14.56
C GLN A 266 3.68 6.91 -15.17
N PHE A 267 2.64 6.41 -14.49
CA PHE A 267 1.29 6.29 -15.03
C PHE A 267 0.25 7.09 -14.24
N GLY A 268 0.61 7.61 -13.08
CA GLY A 268 -0.31 8.28 -12.15
C GLY A 268 -1.22 7.33 -11.36
N THR A 269 -1.20 6.04 -11.68
CA THR A 269 -1.99 4.99 -11.02
C THR A 269 -1.27 3.65 -11.04
N VAL A 270 -1.58 2.78 -10.09
CA VAL A 270 -0.93 1.46 -9.96
C VAL A 270 -1.46 0.48 -11.00
N GLN A 271 -0.55 -0.23 -11.66
CA GLN A 271 -0.86 -1.25 -12.67
C GLN A 271 -1.06 -2.59 -11.97
N ARG A 272 -2.29 -3.09 -11.93
CA ARG A 272 -2.60 -4.37 -11.27
C ARG A 272 -2.79 -5.49 -12.27
N ALA A 273 -1.89 -6.47 -12.19
CA ALA A 273 -2.08 -7.74 -12.85
C ALA A 273 -2.83 -8.71 -11.92
N VAL A 274 -3.64 -9.56 -12.49
CA VAL A 274 -4.38 -10.61 -11.77
C VAL A 274 -4.20 -11.96 -12.44
N LEU A 275 -4.14 -13.01 -11.61
CA LEU A 275 -4.15 -14.38 -12.12
C LEU A 275 -5.57 -14.81 -12.52
N GLY A 276 -6.58 -14.36 -11.78
CA GLY A 276 -7.99 -14.67 -12.01
C GLY A 276 -8.38 -16.09 -11.55
N VAL A 277 -7.98 -16.43 -10.33
CA VAL A 277 -8.36 -17.67 -9.63
C VAL A 277 -8.92 -17.36 -8.26
N SER A 278 -9.87 -18.18 -7.80
CA SER A 278 -10.17 -18.34 -6.38
C SER A 278 -9.39 -19.51 -5.86
N VAL A 279 -8.70 -19.36 -4.74
CA VAL A 279 -7.82 -20.41 -4.19
C VAL A 279 -8.11 -20.64 -2.71
N GLN A 280 -7.79 -21.85 -2.26
CA GLN A 280 -7.80 -22.26 -0.86
C GLN A 280 -6.42 -22.84 -0.51
N GLU A 281 -5.89 -22.49 0.65
CA GLU A 281 -4.62 -23.05 1.13
C GLU A 281 -4.77 -24.54 1.39
N LEU A 282 -3.81 -25.33 0.89
CA LEU A 282 -3.82 -26.77 1.03
C LEU A 282 -3.41 -27.15 2.46
N ASP A 283 -4.30 -27.82 3.16
CA ASP A 283 -4.02 -28.47 4.45
C ASP A 283 -4.07 -30.02 4.34
N ALA A 284 -3.73 -30.69 5.42
CA ALA A 284 -3.70 -32.16 5.45
C ALA A 284 -5.09 -32.79 5.25
N LYS A 285 -6.16 -32.10 5.66
CA LYS A 285 -7.54 -32.58 5.50
C LYS A 285 -7.97 -32.49 4.04
N ILE A 286 -7.78 -31.35 3.42
CA ILE A 286 -8.09 -31.10 2.00
C ILE A 286 -7.25 -32.04 1.12
N ALA A 287 -5.94 -32.19 1.41
CA ALA A 287 -5.07 -33.09 0.67
C ALA A 287 -5.58 -34.53 0.66
N LYS A 288 -6.04 -35.02 1.84
CA LYS A 288 -6.63 -36.36 1.96
C LYS A 288 -7.98 -36.47 1.25
N GLU A 289 -8.87 -35.50 1.38
CA GLU A 289 -10.19 -35.49 0.75
C GLU A 289 -10.12 -35.46 -0.79
N LYS A 290 -9.09 -34.79 -1.34
CA LYS A 290 -8.87 -34.63 -2.78
C LYS A 290 -7.84 -35.58 -3.38
N ASP A 291 -7.35 -36.55 -2.60
CA ASP A 291 -6.32 -37.52 -3.00
C ASP A 291 -5.03 -36.87 -3.55
N ILE A 292 -4.63 -35.74 -2.93
CA ILE A 292 -3.40 -35.02 -3.27
C ILE A 292 -2.27 -35.59 -2.42
N THR A 293 -1.38 -36.38 -3.05
CA THR A 293 -0.30 -37.10 -2.37
C THR A 293 1.09 -36.60 -2.73
N ALA A 294 1.25 -35.92 -3.88
CA ALA A 294 2.54 -35.48 -4.40
C ALA A 294 3.12 -34.25 -3.69
N ILE A 295 2.29 -33.48 -3.00
CA ILE A 295 2.67 -32.21 -2.36
C ILE A 295 1.96 -32.06 -1.00
N LYS A 296 2.57 -31.27 -0.11
CA LYS A 296 2.04 -31.02 1.24
C LYS A 296 1.58 -29.56 1.44
N ALA A 297 1.97 -28.66 0.55
CA ALA A 297 1.63 -27.24 0.62
C ALA A 297 1.40 -26.69 -0.78
N GLY A 298 0.55 -25.70 -0.90
CA GLY A 298 0.19 -25.03 -2.15
C GLY A 298 -1.20 -24.42 -2.07
N LEU A 299 -1.69 -23.94 -3.20
CA LEU A 299 -2.97 -23.26 -3.31
C LEU A 299 -3.90 -24.06 -4.24
N LEU A 300 -4.90 -24.71 -3.66
CA LEU A 300 -5.92 -25.44 -4.39
C LEU A 300 -6.82 -24.46 -5.14
N VAL A 301 -6.92 -24.58 -6.45
CA VAL A 301 -7.80 -23.79 -7.30
C VAL A 301 -9.24 -24.21 -7.09
N ALA A 302 -10.06 -23.31 -6.57
CA ALA A 302 -11.50 -23.53 -6.37
C ALA A 302 -12.32 -23.07 -7.60
N SER A 303 -11.87 -22.03 -8.29
CA SER A 303 -12.49 -21.58 -9.54
C SER A 303 -11.52 -20.76 -10.39
N VAL A 304 -11.82 -20.65 -11.69
CA VAL A 304 -11.04 -19.90 -12.67
C VAL A 304 -11.99 -18.92 -13.39
N SER A 305 -11.64 -17.63 -13.38
CA SER A 305 -12.40 -16.59 -14.06
C SER A 305 -12.23 -16.67 -15.59
N ASP A 306 -13.26 -16.38 -16.34
CA ASP A 306 -13.17 -16.24 -17.80
C ASP A 306 -12.32 -15.03 -18.18
N MET A 307 -11.70 -15.06 -19.36
CA MET A 307 -10.77 -14.05 -19.88
C MET A 307 -9.56 -13.74 -18.97
N SER A 308 -9.25 -14.63 -18.01
CA SER A 308 -8.15 -14.47 -17.06
C SER A 308 -6.83 -15.05 -17.55
N THR A 309 -5.72 -14.67 -16.90
CA THR A 309 -4.41 -15.29 -17.07
C THR A 309 -4.45 -16.78 -16.75
N ALA A 310 -5.19 -17.17 -15.70
CA ALA A 310 -5.35 -18.57 -15.30
C ALA A 310 -6.03 -19.43 -16.38
N LYS A 311 -7.01 -18.86 -17.09
CA LYS A 311 -7.67 -19.52 -18.22
C LYS A 311 -6.69 -19.76 -19.36
N GLU A 312 -5.83 -18.79 -19.67
CA GLU A 312 -4.77 -18.91 -20.69
C GLU A 312 -3.72 -19.97 -20.30
N LEU A 313 -3.35 -20.05 -19.01
CA LEU A 313 -2.49 -21.12 -18.48
C LEU A 313 -3.12 -22.51 -18.57
N GLY A 314 -4.44 -22.57 -18.77
CA GLY A 314 -5.20 -23.81 -18.76
C GLY A 314 -5.39 -24.38 -17.36
N LEU A 315 -5.34 -23.53 -16.31
CA LEU A 315 -5.67 -23.92 -14.94
C LEU A 315 -7.15 -24.33 -14.86
N LYS A 316 -7.43 -25.26 -13.96
CA LYS A 316 -8.77 -25.80 -13.71
C LYS A 316 -9.00 -25.94 -12.22
N GLU A 317 -10.26 -26.05 -11.83
CA GLU A 317 -10.63 -26.46 -10.48
C GLU A 317 -9.95 -27.79 -10.13
N GLY A 318 -9.42 -27.88 -8.93
CA GLY A 318 -8.67 -29.04 -8.43
C GLY A 318 -7.16 -29.00 -8.69
N ASP A 319 -6.65 -28.09 -9.51
CA ASP A 319 -5.20 -27.88 -9.62
C ASP A 319 -4.63 -27.28 -8.34
N VAL A 320 -3.38 -27.55 -8.02
CA VAL A 320 -2.69 -26.96 -6.88
C VAL A 320 -1.50 -26.14 -7.33
N ILE A 321 -1.59 -24.83 -7.23
CA ILE A 321 -0.50 -23.90 -7.55
C ILE A 321 0.55 -23.97 -6.45
N THR A 322 1.84 -24.14 -6.85
CA THR A 322 2.97 -24.29 -5.90
C THR A 322 4.09 -23.30 -6.12
N ALA A 323 4.19 -22.67 -7.30
CA ALA A 323 5.20 -21.65 -7.55
C ALA A 323 4.79 -20.69 -8.68
N VAL A 324 5.32 -19.46 -8.60
CA VAL A 324 5.26 -18.44 -9.67
C VAL A 324 6.70 -18.04 -9.98
N ASN A 325 7.10 -18.10 -11.25
CA ASN A 325 8.47 -17.85 -11.72
C ASN A 325 9.56 -18.55 -10.87
N GLY A 326 9.28 -19.80 -10.45
CA GLY A 326 10.18 -20.62 -9.63
C GLY A 326 10.15 -20.29 -8.13
N VAL A 327 9.48 -19.22 -7.69
CA VAL A 327 9.32 -18.87 -6.28
C VAL A 327 8.12 -19.63 -5.71
N SER A 328 8.36 -20.41 -4.65
CA SER A 328 7.30 -21.22 -4.01
C SER A 328 6.22 -20.36 -3.39
N VAL A 329 4.97 -20.76 -3.58
CA VAL A 329 3.78 -20.14 -2.97
C VAL A 329 2.96 -21.21 -2.25
N GLY A 330 2.70 -20.99 -0.97
CA GLY A 330 1.90 -21.88 -0.11
C GLY A 330 0.74 -21.16 0.58
N SER A 331 0.67 -19.81 0.47
CA SER A 331 -0.43 -19.00 1.00
C SER A 331 -0.96 -18.02 -0.04
N HIS A 332 -2.21 -17.57 0.15
CA HIS A 332 -2.81 -16.54 -0.69
C HIS A 332 -1.96 -15.27 -0.72
N ALA A 333 -1.44 -14.83 0.44
CA ALA A 333 -0.58 -13.66 0.56
C ALA A 333 0.69 -13.79 -0.31
N GLN A 334 1.35 -14.96 -0.30
CA GLN A 334 2.52 -15.22 -1.14
C GLN A 334 2.18 -15.17 -2.64
N LEU A 335 1.04 -15.73 -3.06
CA LEU A 335 0.60 -15.66 -4.45
C LEU A 335 0.35 -14.21 -4.88
N VAL A 336 -0.39 -13.44 -4.06
CA VAL A 336 -0.68 -12.03 -4.31
C VAL A 336 0.61 -11.22 -4.39
N GLU A 337 1.56 -11.42 -3.48
CA GLU A 337 2.88 -10.77 -3.52
C GLU A 337 3.61 -11.06 -4.83
N GLN A 338 3.70 -12.33 -5.23
CA GLN A 338 4.41 -12.70 -6.45
C GLN A 338 3.77 -12.12 -7.71
N ILE A 339 2.43 -12.10 -7.81
CA ILE A 339 1.73 -11.52 -8.95
C ILE A 339 1.85 -9.99 -8.99
N ASN A 340 1.79 -9.32 -7.82
CA ASN A 340 1.84 -7.85 -7.75
C ASN A 340 3.22 -7.24 -8.05
N LYS A 341 4.26 -8.02 -8.25
CA LYS A 341 5.55 -7.55 -8.79
C LYS A 341 5.47 -7.18 -10.27
N PHE A 342 4.48 -7.70 -10.96
CA PHE A 342 4.32 -7.61 -12.41
C PHE A 342 3.19 -6.67 -12.80
N ARG A 343 3.19 -6.29 -14.07
CA ARG A 343 2.17 -5.46 -14.71
C ARG A 343 1.34 -6.30 -15.68
N PRO A 344 0.13 -5.86 -16.04
CA PRO A 344 -0.56 -6.39 -17.21
C PRO A 344 0.35 -6.31 -18.44
N GLY A 345 0.43 -7.40 -19.22
CA GLY A 345 1.34 -7.53 -20.35
C GLY A 345 2.66 -8.28 -20.03
N ASP A 346 3.06 -8.38 -18.77
CA ASP A 346 4.23 -9.15 -18.38
C ASP A 346 3.96 -10.66 -18.49
N ARG A 347 5.00 -11.43 -18.79
CA ARG A 347 4.92 -12.88 -18.88
C ARG A 347 5.33 -13.54 -17.58
N ILE A 348 4.52 -14.49 -17.08
CA ILE A 348 4.84 -15.30 -15.91
C ILE A 348 4.80 -16.77 -16.22
N THR A 349 5.47 -17.55 -15.39
CA THR A 349 5.44 -19.01 -15.40
C THR A 349 4.84 -19.51 -14.09
N VAL A 350 3.82 -20.37 -14.18
CA VAL A 350 3.15 -20.96 -13.02
C VAL A 350 3.42 -22.45 -12.98
N THR A 351 3.94 -22.91 -11.83
CA THR A 351 4.08 -24.33 -11.53
C THR A 351 2.87 -24.78 -10.72
N TYR A 352 2.23 -25.84 -11.16
CA TYR A 352 1.07 -26.41 -10.48
C TYR A 352 1.03 -27.92 -10.60
N TYR A 353 0.23 -28.58 -9.77
CA TYR A 353 -0.02 -30.00 -9.82
C TYR A 353 -1.47 -30.28 -10.24
N ARG A 354 -1.63 -31.24 -11.14
CA ARG A 354 -2.91 -31.81 -11.56
C ARG A 354 -2.78 -33.33 -11.53
N ASP A 355 -3.71 -34.01 -10.86
CA ASP A 355 -3.69 -35.46 -10.70
C ASP A 355 -2.31 -35.98 -10.21
N ASN A 356 -1.76 -35.30 -9.21
CA ASN A 356 -0.42 -35.55 -8.64
C ASN A 356 0.77 -35.41 -9.60
N LYS A 357 0.57 -34.85 -10.80
CA LYS A 357 1.63 -34.62 -11.78
C LYS A 357 2.01 -33.16 -11.82
N LYS A 358 3.32 -32.84 -11.72
CA LYS A 358 3.85 -31.49 -11.84
C LYS A 358 3.71 -31.00 -13.29
N LEU A 359 3.16 -29.82 -13.44
CA LEU A 359 3.01 -29.12 -14.71
C LEU A 359 3.57 -27.70 -14.56
N GLU A 360 4.07 -27.17 -15.68
CA GLU A 360 4.56 -25.79 -15.74
C GLU A 360 4.06 -25.15 -17.03
N LYS A 361 3.50 -23.95 -16.92
CA LYS A 361 2.93 -23.21 -18.04
C LYS A 361 3.24 -21.72 -17.89
N SER A 362 3.40 -21.05 -19.03
CA SER A 362 3.60 -19.60 -19.07
C SER A 362 2.44 -18.93 -19.78
N ALA A 363 2.04 -17.76 -19.28
CA ALA A 363 1.02 -16.91 -19.90
C ALA A 363 1.35 -15.43 -19.68
N THR A 364 0.65 -14.58 -20.42
CA THR A 364 0.73 -13.13 -20.26
C THR A 364 -0.28 -12.65 -19.24
N LEU A 365 0.18 -11.91 -18.23
CA LEU A 365 -0.67 -11.36 -17.19
C LEU A 365 -1.69 -10.36 -17.75
N ARG A 366 -2.89 -10.43 -17.22
CA ARG A 366 -4.01 -9.56 -17.56
C ARG A 366 -4.41 -8.72 -16.36
N ASN A 367 -5.01 -7.57 -16.60
CA ASN A 367 -5.68 -6.76 -15.57
C ASN A 367 -7.05 -7.37 -15.21
N GLN A 368 -7.75 -6.74 -14.27
CA GLN A 368 -9.07 -7.20 -13.82
C GLN A 368 -10.12 -7.23 -14.94
N SER A 369 -10.00 -6.35 -15.93
CA SER A 369 -10.87 -6.34 -17.12
C SER A 369 -10.48 -7.38 -18.19
N GLY A 370 -9.56 -8.29 -17.88
CA GLY A 370 -9.12 -9.37 -18.79
C GLY A 370 -8.23 -8.90 -19.94
N THR A 371 -7.67 -7.68 -19.90
CA THR A 371 -6.81 -7.12 -20.95
C THR A 371 -5.35 -7.02 -20.47
N THR A 372 -4.43 -6.80 -21.41
CA THR A 372 -3.01 -6.53 -21.13
C THR A 372 -2.69 -5.02 -21.13
N SER A 373 -3.71 -4.18 -21.22
CA SER A 373 -3.56 -2.72 -21.33
C SER A 373 -3.05 -2.12 -20.02
N ILE A 374 -2.18 -1.14 -20.17
CA ILE A 374 -1.72 -0.27 -19.08
C ILE A 374 -2.73 0.86 -18.90
N THR A 375 -3.21 1.05 -17.66
CA THR A 375 -4.11 2.14 -17.30
C THR A 375 -3.29 3.39 -16.96
N LYS A 376 -3.70 4.57 -17.41
CA LYS A 376 -3.12 5.85 -16.99
C LYS A 376 -4.11 6.59 -16.12
N LYS A 377 -3.61 7.43 -15.21
CA LYS A 377 -4.48 8.31 -14.41
C LYS A 377 -5.40 9.11 -15.34
N GLY A 378 -6.69 9.10 -15.06
CA GLY A 378 -7.72 9.65 -15.95
C GLY A 378 -8.15 8.74 -17.11
N ASP A 379 -7.60 7.52 -17.21
CA ASP A 379 -8.07 6.47 -18.11
C ASP A 379 -9.03 5.56 -17.35
N PHE A 380 -10.29 5.94 -17.32
CA PHE A 380 -11.34 5.20 -16.62
C PHE A 380 -11.77 4.02 -17.49
N SER A 381 -11.08 2.90 -17.36
CA SER A 381 -11.35 1.70 -18.17
C SER A 381 -12.79 1.20 -18.03
N GLU A 382 -13.41 1.38 -16.87
CA GLU A 382 -14.83 1.02 -16.64
C GLU A 382 -15.80 2.00 -17.31
N LEU A 383 -15.43 3.28 -17.37
CA LEU A 383 -16.21 4.28 -18.10
C LEU A 383 -16.05 4.14 -19.62
N GLY A 384 -14.98 3.47 -20.07
CA GLY A 384 -14.71 3.19 -21.47
C GLY A 384 -14.23 4.40 -22.27
N CYS A 385 -13.65 5.43 -21.64
CA CYS A 385 -13.13 6.61 -22.32
C CYS A 385 -12.00 7.28 -21.54
N ALA A 386 -11.30 8.21 -22.20
CA ALA A 386 -10.39 9.15 -21.56
C ALA A 386 -11.01 10.56 -21.54
N PHE A 387 -10.58 11.39 -20.58
CA PHE A 387 -11.02 12.78 -20.44
C PHE A 387 -9.88 13.74 -20.78
N MET A 388 -10.08 14.56 -21.80
CA MET A 388 -9.10 15.52 -22.27
C MET A 388 -9.46 16.93 -21.77
N LYS A 389 -8.48 17.64 -21.23
CA LYS A 389 -8.63 19.04 -20.83
C LYS A 389 -8.92 19.91 -22.06
N LEU A 390 -9.85 20.86 -21.92
CA LEU A 390 -10.22 21.79 -22.99
C LEU A 390 -9.16 22.85 -23.17
N THR A 391 -8.96 23.27 -24.43
CA THR A 391 -8.18 24.46 -24.75
C THR A 391 -8.96 25.74 -24.46
N PRO A 392 -8.27 26.87 -24.19
CA PRO A 392 -8.94 28.17 -24.00
C PRO A 392 -9.85 28.55 -25.17
N GLU A 393 -9.40 28.32 -26.41
CA GLU A 393 -10.16 28.60 -27.63
C GLU A 393 -11.46 27.79 -27.72
N THR A 394 -11.42 26.53 -27.26
CA THR A 394 -12.63 25.68 -27.24
C THR A 394 -13.63 26.18 -26.21
N LYS A 395 -13.15 26.62 -25.04
CA LYS A 395 -13.99 27.18 -24.00
C LYS A 395 -14.67 28.47 -24.45
N GLU A 396 -13.90 29.38 -25.06
CA GLU A 396 -14.40 30.66 -25.58
C GLU A 396 -15.45 30.43 -26.68
N ARG A 397 -15.14 29.58 -27.67
CA ARG A 397 -16.05 29.26 -28.79
C ARG A 397 -17.39 28.70 -28.33
N LEU A 398 -17.43 27.92 -27.23
CA LEU A 398 -18.62 27.28 -26.70
C LEU A 398 -19.30 28.09 -25.57
N GLY A 399 -18.69 29.20 -25.14
CA GLY A 399 -19.19 30.05 -24.04
C GLY A 399 -19.22 29.31 -22.70
N ILE A 400 -18.25 28.42 -22.45
CA ILE A 400 -18.15 27.65 -21.21
C ILE A 400 -16.87 28.00 -20.45
N SER A 401 -16.96 28.02 -19.12
CA SER A 401 -15.80 28.34 -18.26
C SER A 401 -14.98 27.10 -17.88
N ASN A 402 -15.59 25.93 -17.92
CA ASN A 402 -15.03 24.66 -17.44
C ASN A 402 -15.45 23.49 -18.34
N GLY A 403 -14.82 22.35 -18.17
CA GLY A 403 -15.20 21.11 -18.82
C GLY A 403 -14.03 20.23 -19.21
N VAL A 404 -14.35 18.95 -19.45
CA VAL A 404 -13.44 17.92 -19.98
C VAL A 404 -14.10 17.24 -21.19
N GLN A 405 -13.33 16.94 -22.22
CA GLN A 405 -13.84 16.29 -23.44
C GLN A 405 -13.65 14.78 -23.39
N VAL A 406 -14.71 14.03 -23.64
CA VAL A 406 -14.68 12.56 -23.83
C VAL A 406 -13.90 12.23 -25.10
N LYS A 407 -12.88 11.37 -24.96
CA LYS A 407 -12.00 10.91 -26.05
C LYS A 407 -11.77 9.41 -25.97
N GLY A 408 -11.55 8.80 -27.14
CA GLY A 408 -11.21 7.38 -27.25
C GLY A 408 -12.31 6.46 -26.73
N LEU A 409 -13.57 6.79 -27.00
CA LEU A 409 -14.74 6.10 -26.50
C LEU A 409 -14.79 4.64 -26.98
N LYS A 410 -14.73 3.70 -26.02
CA LYS A 410 -14.82 2.24 -26.21
C LYS A 410 -16.09 1.69 -25.57
N ALA A 411 -16.20 0.37 -25.50
CA ALA A 411 -17.23 -0.27 -24.67
C ALA A 411 -17.03 0.11 -23.18
N GLY A 412 -18.10 0.48 -22.50
CA GLY A 412 -18.11 0.92 -21.12
C GLY A 412 -19.30 1.80 -20.79
N SER A 413 -19.48 2.08 -19.50
CA SER A 413 -20.71 2.71 -18.96
C SER A 413 -21.07 4.05 -19.61
N ILE A 414 -20.08 4.87 -20.03
CA ILE A 414 -20.36 6.14 -20.72
C ILE A 414 -20.97 5.91 -22.10
N ARG A 415 -20.45 4.95 -22.89
CA ARG A 415 -21.02 4.62 -24.19
C ARG A 415 -22.40 3.98 -24.04
N ASP A 416 -22.58 3.11 -23.06
CA ASP A 416 -23.85 2.42 -22.81
C ASP A 416 -24.93 3.38 -22.36
N ALA A 417 -24.56 4.49 -21.70
CA ALA A 417 -25.45 5.62 -21.42
C ALA A 417 -25.79 6.48 -22.65
N GLY A 418 -25.27 6.15 -23.84
CA GLY A 418 -25.56 6.87 -25.07
C GLY A 418 -24.69 8.10 -25.35
N VAL A 419 -23.66 8.35 -24.54
CA VAL A 419 -22.69 9.42 -24.79
C VAL A 419 -21.89 9.09 -26.05
N LYS A 420 -21.60 10.11 -26.87
CA LYS A 420 -20.80 9.97 -28.09
C LYS A 420 -19.44 10.63 -27.93
N GLU A 421 -18.49 10.18 -28.74
CA GLU A 421 -17.15 10.78 -28.86
C GLU A 421 -17.21 12.31 -29.00
N GLY A 422 -16.34 12.99 -28.26
CA GLY A 422 -16.26 14.45 -28.32
C GLY A 422 -17.24 15.20 -27.42
N PHE A 423 -18.13 14.54 -26.67
CA PHE A 423 -18.96 15.17 -25.65
C PHE A 423 -18.10 15.90 -24.61
N ILE A 424 -18.46 17.11 -24.23
CA ILE A 424 -17.77 17.94 -23.27
C ILE A 424 -18.60 17.94 -21.99
N ILE A 425 -18.10 17.30 -20.95
CA ILE A 425 -18.73 17.25 -19.63
C ILE A 425 -18.33 18.52 -18.90
N THR A 426 -19.30 19.31 -18.47
CA THR A 426 -19.11 20.55 -17.70
C THR A 426 -19.36 20.37 -16.22
N ALA A 427 -20.20 19.42 -15.83
CA ALA A 427 -20.42 19.02 -14.45
C ALA A 427 -20.77 17.54 -14.35
N VAL A 428 -20.45 16.92 -13.21
CA VAL A 428 -20.81 15.56 -12.82
C VAL A 428 -21.51 15.64 -11.46
N ASN A 429 -22.72 15.12 -11.35
CA ASN A 429 -23.54 15.20 -10.11
C ASN A 429 -23.58 16.64 -9.55
N ASP A 430 -23.86 17.62 -10.43
CA ASP A 430 -23.90 19.06 -10.14
C ASP A 430 -22.57 19.68 -9.70
N ILE A 431 -21.46 18.93 -9.69
CA ILE A 431 -20.12 19.43 -9.36
C ILE A 431 -19.40 19.79 -10.66
N PRO A 432 -18.96 21.06 -10.84
CA PRO A 432 -18.21 21.48 -12.00
C PRO A 432 -16.89 20.74 -12.15
N VAL A 433 -16.52 20.33 -13.38
CA VAL A 433 -15.27 19.62 -13.67
C VAL A 433 -14.39 20.41 -14.63
N ASN A 434 -13.07 20.39 -14.42
CA ASN A 434 -12.05 21.05 -15.27
C ASN A 434 -10.93 20.10 -15.71
N SER A 435 -10.82 18.95 -15.07
CA SER A 435 -9.77 17.97 -15.29
C SER A 435 -10.33 16.55 -15.21
N SER A 436 -9.56 15.59 -15.69
CA SER A 436 -9.83 14.16 -15.44
C SER A 436 -9.87 13.84 -13.96
N ASP A 437 -9.01 14.50 -13.16
CA ASP A 437 -8.93 14.30 -11.72
C ASP A 437 -10.22 14.69 -10.99
N ASP A 438 -10.92 15.75 -11.44
CA ASP A 438 -12.21 16.14 -10.88
C ASP A 438 -13.27 15.06 -11.14
N VAL A 439 -13.28 14.48 -12.35
CA VAL A 439 -14.20 13.37 -12.68
C VAL A 439 -13.88 12.13 -11.84
N GLU A 440 -12.59 11.84 -11.66
CA GLU A 440 -12.10 10.72 -10.84
C GLU A 440 -12.54 10.86 -9.38
N GLN A 441 -12.36 12.02 -8.79
CA GLN A 441 -12.78 12.26 -7.40
C GLN A 441 -14.28 12.04 -7.22
N ILE A 442 -15.09 12.53 -8.17
CA ILE A 442 -16.55 12.36 -8.10
C ILE A 442 -16.91 10.90 -8.31
N TYR A 443 -16.30 10.22 -9.28
CA TYR A 443 -16.49 8.79 -9.53
C TYR A 443 -16.18 7.95 -8.29
N ASN A 444 -14.98 8.14 -7.72
CA ASN A 444 -14.54 7.41 -6.54
C ASN A 444 -15.45 7.69 -5.33
N LYS A 445 -15.93 8.93 -5.18
CA LYS A 445 -16.89 9.28 -4.13
C LYS A 445 -18.21 8.52 -4.31
N VAL A 446 -18.76 8.47 -5.52
CA VAL A 446 -19.99 7.74 -5.81
C VAL A 446 -19.80 6.24 -5.58
N MET A 447 -18.66 5.68 -5.98
CA MET A 447 -18.36 4.26 -5.77
C MET A 447 -18.20 3.90 -4.28
N LYS A 448 -17.75 4.84 -3.45
CA LYS A 448 -17.52 4.66 -1.99
C LYS A 448 -18.81 4.90 -1.16
N ASP A 449 -19.57 5.95 -1.48
CA ASP A 449 -20.64 6.47 -0.62
C ASP A 449 -22.03 5.85 -0.90
N SER A 450 -22.22 5.11 -2.01
CA SER A 450 -23.51 4.58 -2.41
C SER A 450 -23.61 3.08 -2.16
N GLU A 451 -24.48 2.65 -1.24
CA GLU A 451 -24.74 1.21 -1.02
C GLU A 451 -25.71 0.63 -2.08
N ASP A 452 -26.70 1.42 -2.58
CA ASP A 452 -27.78 0.91 -3.44
C ASP A 452 -27.87 1.51 -4.85
N TYR A 453 -27.28 2.66 -5.15
CA TYR A 453 -27.39 3.29 -6.47
C TYR A 453 -26.11 4.01 -6.87
N LYS A 454 -25.35 3.39 -7.75
CA LYS A 454 -24.09 3.95 -8.27
C LYS A 454 -24.32 4.53 -9.65
N ALA A 455 -24.51 5.85 -9.74
CA ALA A 455 -24.72 6.53 -11.01
C ALA A 455 -24.02 7.89 -11.06
N LEU A 456 -23.55 8.27 -12.26
CA LEU A 456 -23.09 9.62 -12.55
C LEU A 456 -24.10 10.33 -13.45
N ILE A 457 -24.49 11.54 -13.07
CA ILE A 457 -25.27 12.43 -13.91
C ILE A 457 -24.28 13.39 -14.59
N LEU A 458 -24.11 13.22 -15.90
CA LEU A 458 -23.20 14.03 -16.71
C LEU A 458 -23.97 15.18 -17.36
N TYR A 459 -23.58 16.40 -17.05
CA TYR A 459 -24.07 17.60 -17.73
C TYR A 459 -23.01 18.09 -18.71
N GLY A 460 -23.41 18.44 -19.92
CA GLY A 460 -22.41 18.89 -20.88
C GLY A 460 -22.95 19.36 -22.22
N VAL A 461 -22.03 19.59 -23.16
CA VAL A 461 -22.31 20.17 -24.47
C VAL A 461 -21.48 19.47 -25.54
N TYR A 462 -22.04 19.22 -26.70
CA TYR A 462 -21.26 18.81 -27.87
C TYR A 462 -20.58 20.00 -28.54
N PRO A 463 -19.53 19.77 -29.36
CA PRO A 463 -18.85 20.82 -30.13
C PRO A 463 -19.80 21.63 -31.04
N THR A 464 -21.00 21.11 -31.31
CA THR A 464 -22.10 21.78 -32.06
C THR A 464 -22.90 22.79 -31.21
N GLY A 465 -22.60 22.93 -29.92
CA GLY A 465 -23.30 23.81 -28.99
C GLY A 465 -24.57 23.19 -28.37
N LYS A 466 -24.97 21.97 -28.75
CA LYS A 466 -26.15 21.29 -28.17
C LYS A 466 -25.82 20.76 -26.78
N LYS A 467 -26.65 21.11 -25.79
CA LYS A 467 -26.54 20.65 -24.39
C LYS A 467 -27.29 19.33 -24.20
N TYR A 468 -26.69 18.43 -23.41
CA TYR A 468 -27.26 17.14 -23.04
C TYR A 468 -26.96 16.79 -21.58
N THR A 469 -27.84 15.95 -21.03
CA THR A 469 -27.64 15.31 -19.71
C THR A 469 -27.75 13.81 -19.92
N TYR A 470 -26.80 13.07 -19.33
CA TYR A 470 -26.76 11.62 -19.38
C TYR A 470 -26.72 11.04 -17.97
N ALA A 471 -27.42 9.96 -17.73
CA ALA A 471 -27.30 9.15 -16.52
C ALA A 471 -26.45 7.92 -16.85
N VAL A 472 -25.30 7.81 -16.24
CA VAL A 472 -24.36 6.70 -16.41
C VAL A 472 -24.51 5.77 -15.21
N ASN A 473 -25.02 4.57 -15.43
CA ASN A 473 -25.10 3.55 -14.41
C ASN A 473 -23.71 2.91 -14.21
N LEU A 474 -23.24 2.85 -12.96
CA LEU A 474 -21.96 2.25 -12.56
C LEU A 474 -22.16 0.91 -11.83
N ALA A 475 -23.41 0.50 -11.58
CA ALA A 475 -23.65 -0.82 -11.02
C ALA A 475 -23.35 -1.88 -12.11
N SER A 476 -22.37 -2.75 -11.85
CA SER A 476 -22.18 -3.97 -12.65
C SER A 476 -23.41 -4.87 -12.47
N GLU A 477 -24.03 -5.28 -13.59
CA GLU A 477 -25.00 -6.37 -13.60
C GLU A 477 -24.43 -7.67 -13.07
#